data_8c8844772c2dadc4d37ec364f372a789
#
_entry.id   8c8844772c2dadc4d37ec364f372a789
#
_cell.length_a   1.000
_cell.length_b   1.000
_cell.length_c   1.000
_cell.angle_alpha   90.00
_cell.angle_beta   90.00
_cell.angle_gamma   90.00
#
_symmetry.space_group_name_H-M   'P 1'
#
loop_
_entity.id
_entity.type
_entity.pdbx_description
1 polymer ?
#
loop_
_entity_poly.entity_id
_entity_poly.type
_entity_poly.pdbx_seq_one_letter_code
_entity_poly.pdbx_strand_id
1 'polypeptide(L)'
;PRSTLFPYTTLFRSNQLDNEKCDYDNILEQLKEAYGSKVVPIQYPIATGPGFNALIDVLLMKKYSWKPEGGAPTIEDIPAEEMDKAMEMHKALVEAAAENDENLMEKFFEQDSLSEDEMREGIRKGLVARGMFPVFCVCGGKDMGVRRLMEFLGNVVPFVSEMPKVQNTEGKEVAPDVNGPESLYFFKTSVEPHIGEVSYFKVMSGKVHEGDDLLNADRGSKERIAQIYVVAGGNRVKVEELQAGDIGAAVKLKDVKTGNTLNGKDCDYKFNFIKYPNSKYTRAIKPVNEADVEKMMSILNRMREEDPRWVIEQPRS
;
A
#
# COMPACT_ATOMS: atom_id res chain seq x y z
N PRO A 1 -0.98 -15.73 -10.18
CA PRO A 1 0.13 -14.79 -10.20
C PRO A 1 -0.42 -13.41 -9.87
N ARG A 2 -0.13 -12.97 -8.66
CA ARG A 2 -0.54 -11.65 -8.22
C ARG A 2 0.36 -10.64 -8.89
N SER A 3 -0.22 -9.59 -9.48
CA SER A 3 0.52 -8.49 -10.09
C SER A 3 1.54 -7.95 -9.09
N THR A 4 2.82 -7.95 -9.48
CA THR A 4 3.94 -7.44 -8.67
C THR A 4 4.24 -5.96 -8.93
N LEU A 5 3.34 -5.26 -9.62
CA LEU A 5 3.48 -3.83 -9.95
C LEU A 5 3.59 -2.92 -8.73
N PHE A 6 2.97 -3.33 -7.64
CA PHE A 6 3.10 -2.68 -6.35
C PHE A 6 3.69 -3.71 -5.39
N PRO A 7 5.01 -3.72 -5.18
CA PRO A 7 5.60 -4.51 -4.12
C PRO A 7 5.00 -3.99 -2.81
N TYR A 8 4.07 -4.74 -2.24
CA TYR A 8 3.43 -4.36 -1.01
C TYR A 8 4.04 -5.09 0.17
N THR A 9 4.34 -4.31 1.14
CA THR A 9 4.64 -4.76 2.50
C THR A 9 3.33 -5.15 3.15
N THR A 10 3.24 -6.36 3.65
CA THR A 10 2.05 -6.79 4.37
C THR A 10 2.20 -6.45 5.84
N LEU A 11 1.39 -5.52 6.28
CA LEU A 11 1.26 -5.10 7.67
C LEU A 11 -0.23 -5.05 8.00
N PHE A 12 -0.61 -5.62 9.13
CA PHE A 12 -1.99 -5.60 9.60
C PHE A 12 -2.17 -4.54 10.69
N ARG A 13 -3.33 -3.93 10.70
CA ARG A 13 -3.80 -3.11 11.82
C ARG A 13 -5.17 -3.58 12.26
N SER A 14 -5.31 -3.97 13.51
CA SER A 14 -6.61 -4.13 14.14
C SER A 14 -7.13 -2.73 14.50
N ASN A 15 -8.20 -2.30 13.85
CA ASN A 15 -8.79 -0.97 14.02
C ASN A 15 -10.13 -1.06 14.75
N GLN A 16 -10.60 0.08 15.27
CA GLN A 16 -11.85 0.15 16.04
C GLN A 16 -11.83 -0.71 17.31
N LEU A 17 -10.71 -0.74 18.01
CA LEU A 17 -10.55 -1.49 19.25
C LEU A 17 -11.51 -1.02 20.36
N ASP A 18 -12.08 0.17 20.23
CA ASP A 18 -13.11 0.74 21.09
C ASP A 18 -14.53 0.30 20.75
N ASN A 19 -14.72 -0.49 19.69
CA ASN A 19 -16.03 -1.01 19.31
C ASN A 19 -16.45 -2.16 20.26
N GLU A 20 -17.69 -2.17 20.71
CA GLU A 20 -18.23 -3.23 21.60
C GLU A 20 -18.16 -4.64 21.03
N LYS A 21 -18.10 -4.77 19.69
CA LYS A 21 -17.99 -6.06 18.97
C LYS A 21 -16.55 -6.45 18.67
N CYS A 22 -15.56 -5.68 19.15
CA CYS A 22 -14.17 -5.99 18.91
C CYS A 22 -13.73 -7.17 19.77
N ASP A 23 -13.23 -8.20 19.11
CA ASP A 23 -12.58 -9.37 19.70
C ASP A 23 -11.18 -9.50 19.08
N TYR A 24 -10.19 -8.93 19.75
CA TYR A 24 -8.82 -8.90 19.23
C TYR A 24 -8.21 -10.29 19.11
N ASP A 25 -8.45 -11.17 20.08
CA ASP A 25 -7.85 -12.51 20.10
C ASP A 25 -8.40 -13.37 18.96
N ASN A 26 -9.71 -13.32 18.73
CA ASN A 26 -10.33 -13.99 17.58
C ASN A 26 -9.84 -13.44 16.24
N ILE A 27 -9.65 -12.11 16.11
CA ILE A 27 -9.08 -11.50 14.90
C ILE A 27 -7.66 -12.01 14.68
N LEU A 28 -6.85 -12.10 15.72
CA LEU A 28 -5.49 -12.61 15.63
C LEU A 28 -5.43 -14.08 15.23
N GLU A 29 -6.33 -14.91 15.77
CA GLU A 29 -6.48 -16.32 15.37
C GLU A 29 -6.84 -16.45 13.89
N GLN A 30 -7.83 -15.71 13.41
CA GLN A 30 -8.19 -15.70 11.99
C GLN A 30 -7.05 -15.26 11.07
N LEU A 31 -6.24 -14.28 11.50
CA LEU A 31 -5.04 -13.89 10.76
C LEU A 31 -4.01 -15.03 10.71
N LYS A 32 -3.78 -15.71 11.85
CA LYS A 32 -2.87 -16.85 11.92
C LYS A 32 -3.37 -18.06 11.10
N GLU A 33 -4.66 -18.33 11.08
CA GLU A 33 -5.24 -19.36 10.21
C GLU A 33 -5.02 -19.04 8.73
N ALA A 34 -5.17 -17.78 8.34
CA ALA A 34 -5.05 -17.35 6.95
C ALA A 34 -3.60 -17.23 6.45
N TYR A 35 -2.66 -16.86 7.32
CA TYR A 35 -1.28 -16.48 6.94
C TYR A 35 -0.19 -17.23 7.71
N GLY A 36 -0.56 -18.10 8.64
CA GLY A 36 0.36 -18.95 9.40
C GLY A 36 1.22 -18.19 10.41
N SER A 37 2.39 -18.75 10.68
CA SER A 37 3.37 -18.21 11.65
C SER A 37 3.95 -16.85 11.25
N LYS A 38 3.72 -16.39 10.04
CA LYS A 38 4.17 -15.07 9.58
C LYS A 38 3.49 -13.90 10.30
N VAL A 39 2.32 -14.15 10.91
CA VAL A 39 1.57 -13.13 11.65
C VAL A 39 2.17 -12.95 13.03
N VAL A 40 2.77 -11.78 13.26
CA VAL A 40 3.50 -11.48 14.48
C VAL A 40 2.96 -10.19 15.10
N PRO A 41 2.33 -10.26 16.29
CA PRO A 41 1.86 -9.06 16.98
C PRO A 41 3.03 -8.19 17.44
N ILE A 42 2.99 -6.91 17.09
CA ILE A 42 3.89 -5.88 17.64
C ILE A 42 3.25 -5.25 18.87
N GLN A 43 1.92 -5.30 18.95
CA GLN A 43 1.15 -4.71 20.03
C GLN A 43 -0.05 -5.59 20.39
N TYR A 44 -0.49 -5.49 21.64
CA TYR A 44 -1.78 -6.03 22.05
C TYR A 44 -2.54 -5.04 22.95
N PRO A 45 -3.88 -5.00 22.90
CA PRO A 45 -4.68 -4.14 23.77
C PRO A 45 -4.79 -4.74 25.17
N ILE A 46 -4.78 -3.90 26.21
CA ILE A 46 -5.05 -4.35 27.60
C ILE A 46 -6.55 -4.70 27.75
N ALA A 47 -7.40 -3.93 27.09
CA ALA A 47 -8.84 -4.17 27.01
C ALA A 47 -9.36 -3.77 25.64
N THR A 48 -10.48 -4.34 25.21
CA THR A 48 -11.21 -3.99 23.98
C THR A 48 -12.62 -3.47 24.31
N GLY A 49 -13.28 -2.93 23.29
CA GLY A 49 -14.62 -2.36 23.44
C GLY A 49 -14.59 -0.94 24.01
N PRO A 50 -15.71 -0.44 24.55
CA PRO A 50 -15.83 0.93 25.05
C PRO A 50 -14.78 1.33 26.10
N GLY A 51 -14.15 0.35 26.73
CA GLY A 51 -13.07 0.55 27.70
C GLY A 51 -11.66 0.62 27.10
N PHE A 52 -11.49 0.49 25.79
CA PHE A 52 -10.19 0.57 25.16
C PHE A 52 -9.56 1.95 25.34
N ASN A 53 -8.45 1.97 26.06
CA ASN A 53 -7.67 3.18 26.33
C ASN A 53 -6.18 2.93 26.49
N ALA A 54 -5.72 1.67 26.39
CA ALA A 54 -4.32 1.31 26.55
C ALA A 54 -3.94 0.06 25.76
N LEU A 55 -2.69 0.04 25.32
CA LEU A 55 -2.06 -1.10 24.68
C LEU A 55 -0.62 -1.29 25.19
N ILE A 56 -0.09 -2.48 25.01
CA ILE A 56 1.32 -2.80 25.21
C ILE A 56 2.00 -2.92 23.84
N ASP A 57 3.11 -2.21 23.67
CA ASP A 57 4.02 -2.35 22.52
C ASP A 57 5.17 -3.27 22.94
N VAL A 58 5.21 -4.48 22.37
CA VAL A 58 6.19 -5.49 22.72
C VAL A 58 7.53 -5.34 21.98
N LEU A 59 7.60 -4.48 20.97
CA LEU A 59 8.87 -4.09 20.36
C LEU A 59 9.65 -3.13 21.28
N LEU A 60 8.98 -2.11 21.79
CA LEU A 60 9.58 -1.08 22.65
C LEU A 60 9.50 -1.41 24.14
N MET A 61 8.75 -2.44 24.51
CA MET A 61 8.46 -2.83 25.89
C MET A 61 7.92 -1.65 26.72
N LYS A 62 6.88 -1.00 26.19
CA LYS A 62 6.21 0.13 26.82
C LYS A 62 4.70 0.01 26.72
N LYS A 63 4.04 0.58 27.72
CA LYS A 63 2.59 0.80 27.73
C LYS A 63 2.26 2.17 27.14
N TYR A 64 1.30 2.19 26.22
CA TYR A 64 0.70 3.40 25.68
C TYR A 64 -0.71 3.54 26.19
N SER A 65 -1.05 4.67 26.78
CA SER A 65 -2.40 4.95 27.29
C SER A 65 -2.91 6.29 26.81
N TRP A 66 -4.22 6.43 26.72
CA TRP A 66 -4.90 7.60 26.20
C TRP A 66 -6.04 8.03 27.12
N LYS A 67 -6.36 9.31 27.05
CA LYS A 67 -7.63 9.85 27.55
C LYS A 67 -8.78 9.39 26.63
N PRO A 68 -10.05 9.43 27.08
CA PRO A 68 -11.20 9.00 26.30
C PRO A 68 -11.35 9.69 24.93
N GLU A 69 -10.92 10.94 24.81
CA GLU A 69 -10.90 11.74 23.59
C GLU A 69 -9.78 11.36 22.61
N GLY A 70 -8.79 10.58 23.06
CA GLY A 70 -7.66 10.15 22.24
C GLY A 70 -6.54 11.17 22.12
N GLY A 71 -5.82 11.13 20.99
CA GLY A 71 -4.74 12.07 20.68
C GLY A 71 -3.34 11.55 21.09
N ALA A 72 -2.54 12.41 21.75
CA ALA A 72 -1.19 12.04 22.19
C ALA A 72 -1.23 11.02 23.33
N PRO A 73 -0.45 9.91 23.25
CA PRO A 73 -0.39 8.92 24.33
C PRO A 73 0.42 9.42 25.52
N THR A 74 0.10 8.88 26.69
CA THR A 74 1.05 8.77 27.80
C THR A 74 1.82 7.46 27.62
N ILE A 75 3.15 7.51 27.71
CA ILE A 75 4.04 6.35 27.56
C ILE A 75 4.61 6.04 28.92
N GLU A 76 4.40 4.81 29.38
CA GLU A 76 4.75 4.35 30.73
C GLU A 76 5.44 2.99 30.67
N ASP A 77 6.03 2.59 31.78
CA ASP A 77 6.52 1.22 31.94
C ASP A 77 5.34 0.24 31.99
N ILE A 78 5.60 -1.00 31.57
CA ILE A 78 4.61 -2.06 31.58
C ILE A 78 4.25 -2.39 33.03
N PRO A 79 2.96 -2.42 33.40
CA PRO A 79 2.56 -2.79 34.74
C PRO A 79 2.87 -4.27 35.03
N ALA A 80 3.09 -4.59 36.33
CA ALA A 80 3.55 -5.90 36.74
C ALA A 80 2.64 -7.05 36.31
N GLU A 81 1.32 -6.81 36.27
CA GLU A 81 0.32 -7.79 35.82
C GLU A 81 0.38 -8.14 34.32
N GLU A 82 0.95 -7.25 33.51
CA GLU A 82 1.12 -7.46 32.07
C GLU A 82 2.54 -7.90 31.69
N MET A 83 3.49 -7.84 32.62
CA MET A 83 4.91 -8.04 32.31
C MET A 83 5.22 -9.43 31.77
N ASP A 84 4.67 -10.48 32.36
CA ASP A 84 4.95 -11.86 31.94
C ASP A 84 4.46 -12.10 30.49
N LYS A 85 3.24 -11.68 30.18
CA LYS A 85 2.68 -11.75 28.81
C LYS A 85 3.50 -10.92 27.82
N ALA A 86 3.88 -9.71 28.22
CA ALA A 86 4.68 -8.83 27.37
C ALA A 86 6.06 -9.42 27.06
N MET A 87 6.72 -10.02 28.05
CA MET A 87 8.02 -10.67 27.88
C MET A 87 7.94 -11.91 27.01
N GLU A 88 6.92 -12.75 27.16
CA GLU A 88 6.68 -13.90 26.28
C GLU A 88 6.49 -13.46 24.83
N MET A 89 5.65 -12.46 24.60
CA MET A 89 5.40 -11.93 23.25
C MET A 89 6.63 -11.20 22.68
N HIS A 90 7.39 -10.50 23.52
CA HIS A 90 8.65 -9.87 23.11
C HIS A 90 9.66 -10.94 22.65
N LYS A 91 9.83 -12.02 23.41
CA LYS A 91 10.73 -13.11 23.02
C LYS A 91 10.32 -13.74 21.69
N ALA A 92 9.04 -13.99 21.47
CA ALA A 92 8.52 -14.49 20.20
C ALA A 92 8.76 -13.50 19.05
N LEU A 93 8.67 -12.20 19.30
CA LEU A 93 8.98 -11.16 18.31
C LEU A 93 10.49 -11.12 17.99
N VAL A 94 11.36 -11.25 18.98
CA VAL A 94 12.83 -11.30 18.78
C VAL A 94 13.21 -12.50 17.92
N GLU A 95 12.67 -13.67 18.22
CA GLU A 95 12.88 -14.89 17.43
C GLU A 95 12.40 -14.73 15.99
N ALA A 96 11.17 -14.25 15.79
CA ALA A 96 10.61 -13.99 14.47
C ALA A 96 11.39 -12.94 13.66
N ALA A 97 11.97 -11.94 14.31
CA ALA A 97 12.84 -10.96 13.65
C ALA A 97 14.19 -11.60 13.26
N ALA A 98 14.78 -12.40 14.16
CA ALA A 98 16.06 -13.07 13.93
C ALA A 98 16.00 -14.08 12.77
N GLU A 99 14.87 -14.79 12.60
CA GLU A 99 14.68 -15.77 11.52
C GLU A 99 14.87 -15.20 10.10
N ASN A 100 14.82 -13.88 9.94
CA ASN A 100 14.94 -13.22 8.65
C ASN A 100 16.39 -12.88 8.23
N ASP A 101 17.37 -13.19 9.09
CA ASP A 101 18.79 -12.90 8.82
C ASP A 101 19.71 -13.85 9.59
N GLU A 102 20.68 -14.47 8.90
CA GLU A 102 21.60 -15.44 9.48
C GLU A 102 22.43 -14.86 10.65
N ASN A 103 22.93 -13.63 10.51
CA ASN A 103 23.73 -12.98 11.54
C ASN A 103 22.87 -12.63 12.79
N LEU A 104 21.63 -12.22 12.59
CA LEU A 104 20.70 -11.94 13.69
C LEU A 104 20.31 -13.24 14.42
N MET A 105 20.18 -14.36 13.67
CA MET A 105 19.89 -15.66 14.25
C MET A 105 21.06 -16.17 15.07
N GLU A 106 22.31 -16.04 14.62
CA GLU A 106 23.51 -16.38 15.39
C GLU A 106 23.56 -15.58 16.69
N LYS A 107 23.35 -14.27 16.64
CA LYS A 107 23.31 -13.43 17.84
C LYS A 107 22.20 -13.83 18.81
N PHE A 108 21.01 -14.15 18.30
CA PHE A 108 19.91 -14.63 19.13
C PHE A 108 20.25 -15.92 19.86
N PHE A 109 20.91 -16.88 19.20
CA PHE A 109 21.37 -18.12 19.84
C PHE A 109 22.44 -17.88 20.89
N GLU A 110 23.30 -16.88 20.71
CA GLU A 110 24.37 -16.57 21.68
C GLU A 110 23.87 -15.79 22.90
N GLN A 111 22.92 -14.87 22.71
CA GLN A 111 22.54 -13.85 23.70
C GLN A 111 21.09 -13.95 24.18
N ASP A 112 20.26 -14.79 23.55
CA ASP A 112 18.79 -14.91 23.75
C ASP A 112 18.06 -13.55 23.64
N SER A 113 18.66 -12.59 22.92
CA SER A 113 18.12 -11.23 22.75
C SER A 113 18.71 -10.54 21.52
N LEU A 114 18.02 -9.51 21.04
CA LEU A 114 18.48 -8.56 20.04
C LEU A 114 18.23 -7.13 20.55
N SER A 115 19.08 -6.18 20.13
CA SER A 115 18.82 -4.77 20.35
C SER A 115 17.59 -4.30 19.54
N GLU A 116 17.04 -3.16 19.90
CA GLU A 116 15.89 -2.57 19.16
C GLU A 116 16.23 -2.36 17.69
N ASP A 117 17.41 -1.85 17.36
CA ASP A 117 17.84 -1.61 15.98
C ASP A 117 17.98 -2.93 15.20
N GLU A 118 18.52 -3.98 15.81
CA GLU A 118 18.59 -5.31 15.21
C GLU A 118 17.22 -5.93 14.99
N MET A 119 16.30 -5.76 15.94
CA MET A 119 14.91 -6.19 15.75
C MET A 119 14.25 -5.44 14.58
N ARG A 120 14.43 -4.14 14.49
CA ARG A 120 13.94 -3.31 13.37
C ARG A 120 14.51 -3.77 12.03
N GLU A 121 15.80 -4.09 11.98
CA GLU A 121 16.44 -4.65 10.79
C GLU A 121 15.86 -6.01 10.40
N GLY A 122 15.73 -6.94 11.34
CA GLY A 122 15.12 -8.25 11.11
C GLY A 122 13.68 -8.17 10.65
N ILE A 123 12.87 -7.30 11.24
CA ILE A 123 11.49 -7.03 10.80
C ILE A 123 11.48 -6.48 9.38
N ARG A 124 12.36 -5.52 9.05
CA ARG A 124 12.49 -4.95 7.69
C ARG A 124 12.80 -6.03 6.65
N LYS A 125 13.78 -6.89 6.92
CA LYS A 125 14.13 -8.02 6.04
C LYS A 125 12.96 -8.99 5.89
N GLY A 126 12.25 -9.29 6.96
CA GLY A 126 11.05 -10.12 6.95
C GLY A 126 9.91 -9.51 6.11
N LEU A 127 9.74 -8.19 6.14
CA LEU A 127 8.79 -7.48 5.31
C LEU A 127 9.16 -7.54 3.82
N VAL A 128 10.42 -7.33 3.47
CA VAL A 128 10.93 -7.43 2.10
C VAL A 128 10.72 -8.84 1.54
N ALA A 129 11.08 -9.86 2.32
CA ALA A 129 10.94 -11.27 1.94
C ALA A 129 9.48 -11.78 1.99
N ARG A 130 8.54 -10.99 2.55
CA ARG A 130 7.16 -11.42 2.87
C ARG A 130 7.11 -12.63 3.80
N GLY A 131 8.11 -12.74 4.66
CA GLY A 131 8.23 -13.76 5.68
C GLY A 131 7.58 -13.37 7.00
N MET A 132 7.32 -12.07 7.22
CA MET A 132 6.78 -11.54 8.46
C MET A 132 5.68 -10.52 8.19
N PHE A 133 4.57 -10.62 8.95
CA PHE A 133 3.41 -9.75 8.85
C PHE A 133 3.09 -9.14 10.22
N PRO A 134 3.67 -7.97 10.54
CA PRO A 134 3.44 -7.30 11.82
C PRO A 134 1.98 -6.92 12.03
N VAL A 135 1.47 -7.03 13.25
CA VAL A 135 0.11 -6.64 13.63
C VAL A 135 0.16 -5.49 14.63
N PHE A 136 -0.50 -4.40 14.30
CA PHE A 136 -0.66 -3.21 15.14
C PHE A 136 -2.08 -3.06 15.65
N CYS A 137 -2.21 -2.32 16.75
CA CYS A 137 -3.46 -1.99 17.42
C CYS A 137 -3.76 -0.50 17.29
N VAL A 138 -4.93 -0.14 16.74
CA VAL A 138 -5.31 1.27 16.56
C VAL A 138 -6.80 1.50 16.82
N CYS A 139 -7.13 2.73 17.21
CA CYS A 139 -8.47 3.29 17.10
C CYS A 139 -8.36 4.60 16.30
N GLY A 140 -8.48 4.49 14.96
CA GLY A 140 -8.22 5.61 14.04
C GLY A 140 -9.17 6.80 14.24
N GLY A 141 -10.43 6.54 14.63
CA GLY A 141 -11.40 7.60 14.89
C GLY A 141 -11.07 8.49 16.10
N LYS A 142 -10.21 8.02 17.01
CA LYS A 142 -9.77 8.73 18.20
C LYS A 142 -8.27 9.03 18.22
N ASP A 143 -7.56 8.82 17.12
CA ASP A 143 -6.08 8.97 17.04
C ASP A 143 -5.33 8.18 18.14
N MET A 144 -5.84 7.00 18.54
CA MET A 144 -5.16 6.12 19.47
C MET A 144 -4.33 5.07 18.71
N GLY A 145 -3.04 4.96 18.99
CA GLY A 145 -2.11 4.03 18.32
C GLY A 145 -1.62 4.49 16.94
N VAL A 146 -2.28 5.46 16.30
CA VAL A 146 -1.97 5.89 14.93
C VAL A 146 -0.56 6.49 14.82
N ARG A 147 -0.15 7.34 15.76
CA ARG A 147 1.18 7.97 15.77
C ARG A 147 2.30 6.93 15.86
N ARG A 148 2.13 5.90 16.69
CA ARG A 148 3.11 4.82 16.84
C ARG A 148 3.18 3.97 15.56
N LEU A 149 2.05 3.70 14.91
CA LEU A 149 2.03 3.05 13.60
C LEU A 149 2.77 3.88 12.54
N MET A 150 2.53 5.20 12.49
CA MET A 150 3.21 6.10 11.55
C MET A 150 4.72 6.17 11.80
N GLU A 151 5.15 6.18 13.05
CA GLU A 151 6.57 6.12 13.42
C GLU A 151 7.19 4.82 12.92
N PHE A 152 6.53 3.68 13.13
CA PHE A 152 7.00 2.39 12.61
C PHE A 152 7.09 2.38 11.08
N LEU A 153 6.09 2.91 10.39
CA LEU A 153 6.11 3.02 8.92
C LEU A 153 7.31 3.85 8.44
N GLY A 154 7.63 4.95 9.12
CA GLY A 154 8.76 5.81 8.76
C GLY A 154 10.14 5.20 9.03
N ASN A 155 10.26 4.36 10.08
CA ASN A 155 11.57 3.89 10.55
C ASN A 155 11.88 2.43 10.23
N VAL A 156 10.86 1.60 9.98
CA VAL A 156 11.05 0.14 9.83
C VAL A 156 10.63 -0.37 8.46
N VAL A 157 9.58 0.19 7.86
CA VAL A 157 9.10 -0.30 6.56
C VAL A 157 10.17 -0.03 5.47
N PRO A 158 10.44 -1.02 4.59
CA PRO A 158 11.47 -0.88 3.59
C PRO A 158 11.16 0.25 2.60
N PHE A 159 12.21 0.92 2.14
CA PHE A 159 12.12 1.84 1.02
C PHE A 159 11.85 1.10 -0.29
N VAL A 160 11.32 1.80 -1.27
CA VAL A 160 11.02 1.21 -2.59
C VAL A 160 12.27 0.61 -3.24
N SER A 161 13.46 1.18 -3.00
CA SER A 161 14.75 0.70 -3.50
C SER A 161 15.19 -0.65 -2.89
N GLU A 162 14.67 -1.00 -1.72
CA GLU A 162 14.95 -2.27 -1.02
C GLU A 162 13.99 -3.39 -1.44
N MET A 163 12.92 -3.05 -2.16
CA MET A 163 11.90 -4.00 -2.58
C MET A 163 12.35 -4.77 -3.85
N PRO A 164 11.83 -5.99 -4.07
CA PRO A 164 12.12 -6.76 -5.27
C PRO A 164 11.82 -5.95 -6.54
N LYS A 165 12.73 -6.06 -7.51
CA LYS A 165 12.58 -5.44 -8.83
C LYS A 165 11.32 -5.93 -9.53
N VAL A 166 10.74 -5.06 -10.35
CA VAL A 166 9.56 -5.39 -11.15
C VAL A 166 9.99 -5.91 -12.52
N GLN A 167 9.36 -6.96 -13.02
CA GLN A 167 9.60 -7.44 -14.37
C GLN A 167 8.73 -6.71 -15.38
N ASN A 168 9.34 -6.29 -16.50
CA ASN A 168 8.60 -5.76 -17.65
C ASN A 168 8.00 -6.91 -18.49
N THR A 169 7.32 -6.59 -19.60
CA THR A 169 6.70 -7.58 -20.49
C THR A 169 7.70 -8.57 -21.13
N GLU A 170 8.97 -8.20 -21.20
CA GLU A 170 10.05 -9.01 -21.77
C GLU A 170 10.76 -9.86 -20.71
N GLY A 171 10.33 -9.78 -19.45
CA GLY A 171 10.96 -10.47 -18.33
C GLY A 171 12.22 -9.79 -17.78
N LYS A 172 12.57 -8.59 -18.28
CA LYS A 172 13.70 -7.80 -17.79
C LYS A 172 13.35 -7.15 -16.45
N GLU A 173 14.23 -7.24 -15.51
CA GLU A 173 14.08 -6.59 -14.20
C GLU A 173 14.29 -5.08 -14.29
N VAL A 174 13.34 -4.33 -13.77
CA VAL A 174 13.39 -2.86 -13.64
C VAL A 174 13.51 -2.51 -12.18
N ALA A 175 14.62 -1.87 -11.82
CA ALA A 175 14.81 -1.32 -10.49
C ALA A 175 14.17 0.07 -10.37
N PRO A 176 13.63 0.44 -9.22
CA PRO A 176 13.19 1.80 -8.96
C PRO A 176 14.39 2.73 -8.70
N ASP A 177 15.15 3.00 -9.74
CA ASP A 177 16.35 3.83 -9.72
C ASP A 177 16.02 5.26 -10.12
N VAL A 178 16.30 6.23 -9.25
CA VAL A 178 16.08 7.66 -9.49
C VAL A 178 16.93 8.20 -10.64
N ASN A 179 18.09 7.59 -10.89
CA ASN A 179 18.99 7.95 -11.98
C ASN A 179 18.78 7.07 -13.24
N GLY A 180 17.82 6.17 -13.20
CA GLY A 180 17.48 5.30 -14.32
C GLY A 180 16.70 6.03 -15.43
N PRO A 181 16.40 5.34 -16.53
CA PRO A 181 15.60 5.89 -17.60
C PRO A 181 14.18 6.18 -17.12
N GLU A 182 13.60 7.29 -17.58
CA GLU A 182 12.27 7.73 -17.18
C GLU A 182 11.19 6.77 -17.67
N SER A 183 10.39 6.23 -16.73
CA SER A 183 9.26 5.37 -17.05
C SER A 183 8.15 5.48 -16.03
N LEU A 184 6.93 5.69 -16.51
CA LEU A 184 5.71 5.83 -15.73
C LEU A 184 4.73 4.71 -16.07
N TYR A 185 4.10 4.13 -15.05
CA TYR A 185 3.01 3.18 -15.24
C TYR A 185 1.69 3.74 -14.72
N PHE A 186 0.71 3.85 -15.61
CA PHE A 186 -0.63 4.37 -15.30
C PHE A 186 -1.54 3.25 -14.82
N PHE A 187 -1.89 3.26 -13.54
CA PHE A 187 -2.60 2.15 -12.91
C PHE A 187 -4.07 2.44 -12.59
N LYS A 188 -4.50 3.70 -12.69
CA LYS A 188 -5.88 4.10 -12.38
C LYS A 188 -6.26 5.38 -13.12
N THR A 189 -7.49 5.43 -13.58
CA THR A 189 -8.15 6.66 -14.07
C THR A 189 -9.38 6.94 -13.20
N SER A 190 -9.61 8.19 -12.84
CA SER A 190 -10.87 8.65 -12.28
C SER A 190 -11.41 9.83 -13.08
N VAL A 191 -12.72 10.01 -13.09
CA VAL A 191 -13.36 11.15 -13.74
C VAL A 191 -13.96 12.06 -12.68
N GLU A 192 -13.42 13.25 -12.57
CA GLU A 192 -13.82 14.21 -11.55
C GLU A 192 -14.65 15.36 -12.16
N PRO A 193 -15.70 15.81 -11.45
CA PRO A 193 -16.46 16.98 -11.89
C PRO A 193 -15.53 18.19 -12.10
N HIS A 194 -15.74 18.93 -13.19
CA HIS A 194 -15.03 20.16 -13.56
C HIS A 194 -13.56 20.00 -14.00
N ILE A 195 -12.93 18.83 -13.80
CA ILE A 195 -11.54 18.57 -14.15
C ILE A 195 -11.45 17.60 -15.34
N GLY A 196 -12.36 16.64 -15.39
CA GLY A 196 -12.34 15.55 -16.35
C GLY A 196 -11.53 14.36 -15.86
N GLU A 197 -10.82 13.71 -16.79
CA GLU A 197 -10.00 12.55 -16.47
C GLU A 197 -8.76 12.93 -15.66
N VAL A 198 -8.54 12.23 -14.55
CA VAL A 198 -7.35 12.28 -13.71
C VAL A 198 -6.70 10.91 -13.79
N SER A 199 -5.50 10.85 -14.34
CA SER A 199 -4.76 9.60 -14.52
C SER A 199 -3.67 9.47 -13.47
N TYR A 200 -3.76 8.42 -12.65
CA TYR A 200 -2.80 8.13 -11.58
C TYR A 200 -1.71 7.21 -12.11
N PHE A 201 -0.48 7.54 -11.78
CA PHE A 201 0.69 6.78 -12.19
C PHE A 201 1.68 6.55 -11.05
N LYS A 202 2.50 5.54 -11.21
CA LYS A 202 3.70 5.31 -10.42
C LYS A 202 4.92 5.55 -11.28
N VAL A 203 5.91 6.28 -10.76
CA VAL A 203 7.22 6.40 -11.40
C VAL A 203 7.96 5.09 -11.16
N MET A 204 8.18 4.34 -12.22
CA MET A 204 8.81 3.02 -12.16
C MET A 204 10.33 3.10 -12.18
N SER A 205 10.88 4.10 -12.87
CA SER A 205 12.31 4.39 -12.98
C SER A 205 12.49 5.87 -13.37
N GLY A 206 13.62 6.44 -13.03
CA GLY A 206 13.98 7.82 -13.36
C GLY A 206 13.22 8.85 -12.55
N LYS A 207 12.99 9.99 -13.19
CA LYS A 207 12.24 11.13 -12.68
C LYS A 207 11.34 11.66 -13.77
N VAL A 208 10.21 12.22 -13.38
CA VAL A 208 9.29 12.94 -14.28
C VAL A 208 9.17 14.38 -13.83
N HIS A 209 9.19 15.32 -14.77
CA HIS A 209 9.01 16.75 -14.53
C HIS A 209 7.76 17.28 -15.21
N GLU A 210 7.25 18.36 -14.68
CA GLU A 210 6.24 19.14 -15.36
C GLU A 210 6.77 19.58 -16.73
N GLY A 211 6.01 19.31 -17.79
CA GLY A 211 6.35 19.66 -19.16
C GLY A 211 7.06 18.59 -19.97
N ASP A 212 7.39 17.44 -19.40
CA ASP A 212 8.05 16.35 -20.12
C ASP A 212 7.19 15.80 -21.25
N ASP A 213 7.85 15.47 -22.37
CA ASP A 213 7.26 14.81 -23.51
C ASP A 213 7.62 13.32 -23.50
N LEU A 214 6.64 12.47 -23.30
CA LEU A 214 6.81 11.03 -23.14
C LEU A 214 6.18 10.26 -24.30
N LEU A 215 6.68 9.06 -24.55
CA LEU A 215 6.13 8.13 -25.53
C LEU A 215 5.28 7.06 -24.82
N ASN A 216 4.03 6.91 -25.23
CA ASN A 216 3.18 5.81 -24.81
C ASN A 216 3.63 4.51 -25.50
N ALA A 217 4.26 3.61 -24.76
CA ALA A 217 4.81 2.36 -25.27
C ALA A 217 3.71 1.38 -25.74
N ASP A 218 2.49 1.54 -25.30
CA ASP A 218 1.35 0.69 -25.65
C ASP A 218 0.62 1.16 -26.92
N ARG A 219 0.63 2.47 -27.18
CA ARG A 219 -0.15 3.09 -28.24
C ARG A 219 0.70 3.79 -29.32
N GLY A 220 1.98 4.02 -29.04
CA GLY A 220 2.88 4.72 -29.97
C GLY A 220 2.64 6.23 -30.06
N SER A 221 1.76 6.79 -29.23
CA SER A 221 1.43 8.21 -29.21
C SER A 221 2.37 8.99 -28.28
N LYS A 222 2.60 10.28 -28.62
CA LYS A 222 3.35 11.19 -27.77
C LYS A 222 2.40 11.93 -26.82
N GLU A 223 2.78 11.97 -25.54
CA GLU A 223 2.03 12.65 -24.49
C GLU A 223 2.90 13.70 -23.81
N ARG A 224 2.33 14.87 -23.56
CA ARG A 224 2.95 15.91 -22.76
C ARG A 224 2.37 15.91 -21.37
N ILE A 225 3.23 15.74 -20.37
CA ILE A 225 2.87 15.81 -18.95
C ILE A 225 2.83 17.29 -18.53
N ALA A 226 1.72 17.97 -18.84
CA ALA A 226 1.61 19.42 -18.61
C ALA A 226 1.69 19.81 -17.13
N GLN A 227 1.13 19.00 -16.26
CA GLN A 227 1.12 19.23 -14.80
C GLN A 227 1.08 17.90 -14.06
N ILE A 228 1.82 17.82 -12.97
CA ILE A 228 1.84 16.68 -12.06
C ILE A 228 1.43 17.08 -10.65
N TYR A 229 0.77 16.15 -9.97
CA TYR A 229 0.19 16.35 -8.66
C TYR A 229 0.50 15.18 -7.72
N VAL A 230 0.68 15.49 -6.44
CA VAL A 230 0.50 14.52 -5.35
C VAL A 230 -0.93 14.65 -4.84
N VAL A 231 -1.60 13.51 -4.67
CA VAL A 231 -3.00 13.47 -4.22
C VAL A 231 -3.07 12.82 -2.85
N ALA A 232 -3.63 13.53 -1.88
CA ALA A 232 -3.86 13.05 -0.52
C ALA A 232 -5.30 13.34 -0.11
N GLY A 233 -6.13 12.30 -0.04
CA GLY A 233 -7.56 12.45 0.17
C GLY A 233 -8.20 13.26 -0.95
N GLY A 234 -8.95 14.31 -0.61
CA GLY A 234 -9.54 15.23 -1.59
C GLY A 234 -8.62 16.36 -2.07
N ASN A 235 -7.41 16.45 -1.52
CA ASN A 235 -6.48 17.53 -1.81
C ASN A 235 -5.46 17.13 -2.89
N ARG A 236 -5.23 18.02 -3.83
CA ARG A 236 -4.17 17.92 -4.83
C ARG A 236 -3.16 19.03 -4.64
N VAL A 237 -1.90 18.64 -4.56
CA VAL A 237 -0.78 19.56 -4.46
C VAL A 237 0.02 19.44 -5.75
N LYS A 238 0.14 20.54 -6.47
CA LYS A 238 0.99 20.60 -7.68
C LYS A 238 2.45 20.48 -7.25
N VAL A 239 3.21 19.67 -7.97
CA VAL A 239 4.65 19.48 -7.77
C VAL A 239 5.39 19.62 -9.09
N GLU A 240 6.67 19.92 -9.04
CA GLU A 240 7.51 20.13 -10.23
C GLU A 240 8.17 18.83 -10.69
N GLU A 241 8.46 17.92 -9.76
CA GLU A 241 9.16 16.65 -9.99
C GLU A 241 8.54 15.53 -9.14
N LEU A 242 8.54 14.31 -9.68
CA LEU A 242 8.36 13.06 -8.96
C LEU A 242 9.44 12.07 -9.39
N GLN A 243 9.89 11.21 -8.46
CA GLN A 243 10.99 10.29 -8.68
C GLN A 243 10.56 8.82 -8.54
N ALA A 244 11.43 7.91 -8.97
CA ALA A 244 11.19 6.47 -8.91
C ALA A 244 10.66 6.03 -7.54
N GLY A 245 9.50 5.36 -7.55
CA GLY A 245 8.75 4.94 -6.37
C GLY A 245 7.57 5.84 -6.01
N ASP A 246 7.59 7.10 -6.41
CA ASP A 246 6.50 8.03 -6.14
C ASP A 246 5.23 7.68 -6.92
N ILE A 247 4.10 8.03 -6.32
CA ILE A 247 2.78 7.96 -6.94
C ILE A 247 2.30 9.39 -7.17
N GLY A 248 1.96 9.68 -8.42
CA GLY A 248 1.43 10.97 -8.83
C GLY A 248 0.15 10.86 -9.65
N ALA A 249 -0.36 12.02 -10.03
CA ALA A 249 -1.49 12.14 -10.93
C ALA A 249 -1.20 13.20 -12.00
N ALA A 250 -1.69 12.96 -13.21
CA ALA A 250 -1.68 13.90 -14.32
C ALA A 250 -3.09 14.11 -14.84
N VAL A 251 -3.34 15.27 -15.41
CA VAL A 251 -4.63 15.65 -15.98
C VAL A 251 -4.47 16.05 -17.45
N LYS A 252 -5.58 16.02 -18.20
CA LYS A 252 -5.62 16.46 -19.61
C LYS A 252 -4.67 15.68 -20.54
N LEU A 253 -4.43 14.42 -20.25
CA LEU A 253 -3.73 13.53 -21.17
C LEU A 253 -4.65 13.20 -22.35
N LYS A 254 -4.07 13.04 -23.55
CA LYS A 254 -4.86 12.86 -24.80
C LYS A 254 -5.22 11.41 -25.06
N ASP A 255 -4.24 10.52 -24.87
CA ASP A 255 -4.35 9.13 -25.30
C ASP A 255 -3.68 8.17 -24.31
N VAL A 256 -3.92 8.40 -23.01
CA VAL A 256 -3.42 7.53 -21.93
C VAL A 256 -4.57 6.81 -21.28
N LYS A 257 -4.41 5.50 -21.10
CA LYS A 257 -5.40 4.61 -20.47
C LYS A 257 -4.78 3.87 -19.29
N THR A 258 -5.65 3.39 -18.40
CA THR A 258 -5.22 2.50 -17.33
C THR A 258 -4.50 1.29 -17.90
N GLY A 259 -3.31 0.99 -17.37
CA GLY A 259 -2.42 -0.07 -17.85
C GLY A 259 -1.35 0.38 -18.84
N ASN A 260 -1.36 1.63 -19.29
CA ASN A 260 -0.34 2.13 -20.21
C ASN A 260 0.97 2.46 -19.50
N THR A 261 2.07 2.31 -20.23
CA THR A 261 3.42 2.71 -19.86
C THR A 261 3.84 3.91 -20.71
N LEU A 262 4.29 4.99 -20.07
CA LEU A 262 4.88 6.15 -20.72
C LEU A 262 6.37 6.23 -20.41
N ASN A 263 7.19 6.43 -21.43
CA ASN A 263 8.64 6.44 -21.32
C ASN A 263 9.27 7.73 -21.83
N GLY A 264 10.37 8.11 -21.21
CA GLY A 264 11.30 9.10 -21.75
C GLY A 264 12.03 8.58 -22.99
N LYS A 265 12.84 9.45 -23.61
CA LYS A 265 13.44 9.22 -24.94
C LYS A 265 14.30 7.97 -25.04
N ASP A 266 15.03 7.62 -23.98
CA ASP A 266 16.01 6.52 -23.96
C ASP A 266 15.50 5.29 -23.18
N CYS A 267 14.16 5.14 -23.06
CA CYS A 267 13.52 4.07 -22.33
C CYS A 267 12.58 3.27 -23.24
N ASP A 268 12.68 1.95 -23.17
CA ASP A 268 11.86 0.99 -23.93
C ASP A 268 10.99 0.11 -23.02
N TYR A 269 10.86 0.46 -21.75
CA TYR A 269 10.10 -0.35 -20.80
C TYR A 269 8.62 -0.40 -21.17
N LYS A 270 8.05 -1.59 -20.95
CA LYS A 270 6.62 -1.83 -21.02
C LYS A 270 6.21 -2.76 -19.90
N PHE A 271 5.23 -2.35 -19.09
CA PHE A 271 4.77 -3.16 -17.97
C PHE A 271 3.49 -3.92 -18.31
N ASN A 272 3.32 -5.06 -17.65
CA ASN A 272 2.14 -5.89 -17.84
C ASN A 272 0.88 -5.17 -17.35
N PHE A 273 -0.20 -5.31 -18.11
CA PHE A 273 -1.52 -4.85 -17.68
C PHE A 273 -1.95 -5.58 -16.40
N ILE A 274 -2.60 -4.87 -15.48
CA ILE A 274 -3.13 -5.47 -14.26
C ILE A 274 -4.23 -6.46 -14.65
N LYS A 275 -4.05 -7.73 -14.27
CA LYS A 275 -5.02 -8.78 -14.55
C LYS A 275 -6.14 -8.72 -13.53
N TYR A 276 -7.28 -8.23 -13.95
CA TYR A 276 -8.48 -8.17 -13.12
C TYR A 276 -9.24 -9.50 -13.14
N PRO A 277 -10.02 -9.84 -12.09
CA PRO A 277 -10.92 -10.99 -12.13
C PRO A 277 -12.02 -10.78 -13.18
N ASN A 278 -12.44 -11.88 -13.79
CA ASN A 278 -13.53 -11.84 -14.77
C ASN A 278 -14.85 -11.38 -14.14
N SER A 279 -15.65 -10.65 -14.91
CA SER A 279 -17.01 -10.27 -14.53
C SER A 279 -17.87 -11.51 -14.28
N LYS A 280 -18.61 -11.52 -13.16
CA LYS A 280 -19.49 -12.62 -12.78
C LYS A 280 -20.98 -12.33 -13.03
N TYR A 281 -21.32 -11.12 -13.44
CA TYR A 281 -22.71 -10.68 -13.60
C TYR A 281 -22.86 -9.86 -14.88
N THR A 282 -23.87 -10.21 -15.68
CA THR A 282 -24.17 -9.53 -16.94
C THR A 282 -25.61 -9.01 -16.92
N ARG A 283 -25.82 -7.80 -17.43
CA ARG A 283 -27.15 -7.20 -17.62
C ARG A 283 -27.24 -6.56 -18.99
N ALA A 284 -28.36 -6.78 -19.66
CA ALA A 284 -28.71 -6.01 -20.85
C ALA A 284 -29.32 -4.66 -20.42
N ILE A 285 -28.87 -3.60 -21.05
CA ILE A 285 -29.41 -2.25 -20.86
C ILE A 285 -29.76 -1.64 -22.22
N LYS A 286 -30.79 -0.81 -22.24
CA LYS A 286 -31.14 0.02 -23.38
C LYS A 286 -31.60 1.40 -22.91
N PRO A 287 -31.39 2.45 -23.71
CA PRO A 287 -31.90 3.77 -23.36
C PRO A 287 -33.42 3.78 -23.42
N VAL A 288 -34.03 4.67 -22.66
CA VAL A 288 -35.49 4.90 -22.72
C VAL A 288 -35.88 5.53 -24.07
N ASN A 289 -35.05 6.47 -24.55
CA ASN A 289 -35.23 7.09 -25.87
C ASN A 289 -34.08 6.66 -26.78
N GLU A 290 -34.36 6.30 -28.02
CA GLU A 290 -33.35 5.93 -29.01
C GLU A 290 -32.33 7.03 -29.28
N ALA A 291 -32.70 8.28 -29.15
CA ALA A 291 -31.81 9.43 -29.31
C ALA A 291 -30.69 9.48 -28.23
N ASP A 292 -30.85 8.79 -27.11
CA ASP A 292 -29.88 8.77 -26.02
C ASP A 292 -28.81 7.65 -26.12
N VAL A 293 -28.83 6.84 -27.22
CA VAL A 293 -27.86 5.72 -27.40
C VAL A 293 -26.42 6.20 -27.32
N GLU A 294 -26.05 7.27 -28.06
CA GLU A 294 -24.68 7.79 -28.07
C GLU A 294 -24.25 8.31 -26.70
N LYS A 295 -25.15 9.00 -26.00
CA LYS A 295 -24.92 9.50 -24.65
C LYS A 295 -24.71 8.35 -23.66
N MET A 296 -25.55 7.32 -23.75
CA MET A 296 -25.40 6.10 -22.92
C MET A 296 -24.06 5.45 -23.18
N MET A 297 -23.66 5.25 -24.44
CA MET A 297 -22.38 4.63 -24.79
C MET A 297 -21.19 5.45 -24.30
N SER A 298 -21.26 6.77 -24.41
CA SER A 298 -20.26 7.69 -23.88
C SER A 298 -20.05 7.50 -22.37
N ILE A 299 -21.16 7.44 -21.62
CA ILE A 299 -21.13 7.22 -20.16
C ILE A 299 -20.54 5.84 -19.81
N LEU A 300 -20.98 4.78 -20.51
CA LEU A 300 -20.47 3.42 -20.28
C LEU A 300 -18.99 3.30 -20.57
N ASN A 301 -18.50 3.89 -21.65
CA ASN A 301 -17.07 3.90 -21.96
C ASN A 301 -16.27 4.64 -20.87
N ARG A 302 -16.79 5.75 -20.34
CA ARG A 302 -16.16 6.46 -19.23
C ARG A 302 -16.12 5.61 -17.97
N MET A 303 -17.20 4.90 -17.63
CA MET A 303 -17.24 3.96 -16.49
C MET A 303 -16.20 2.85 -16.65
N ARG A 304 -16.00 2.34 -17.88
CA ARG A 304 -14.97 1.33 -18.17
C ARG A 304 -13.55 1.88 -18.00
N GLU A 305 -13.29 3.15 -18.27
CA GLU A 305 -11.99 3.76 -18.00
C GLU A 305 -11.71 3.86 -16.50
N GLU A 306 -12.73 4.17 -15.69
CA GLU A 306 -12.58 4.22 -14.24
C GLU A 306 -12.44 2.83 -13.60
N ASP A 307 -13.14 1.84 -14.13
CA ASP A 307 -13.10 0.45 -13.66
C ASP A 307 -12.92 -0.53 -14.83
N PRO A 308 -11.69 -0.95 -15.14
CA PRO A 308 -11.41 -1.85 -16.26
C PRO A 308 -12.06 -3.25 -16.17
N ARG A 309 -12.73 -3.58 -15.07
CA ARG A 309 -13.50 -4.83 -14.94
C ARG A 309 -14.83 -4.78 -15.71
N TRP A 310 -15.30 -3.61 -16.11
CA TRP A 310 -16.50 -3.46 -16.92
C TRP A 310 -16.24 -3.91 -18.36
N VAL A 311 -17.01 -4.89 -18.78
CA VAL A 311 -17.02 -5.39 -20.17
C VAL A 311 -18.31 -4.90 -20.82
N ILE A 312 -18.18 -4.19 -21.94
CA ILE A 312 -19.32 -3.66 -22.70
C ILE A 312 -19.37 -4.45 -24.02
N GLU A 313 -20.44 -5.21 -24.19
CA GLU A 313 -20.71 -5.96 -25.40
C GLU A 313 -21.88 -5.31 -26.15
N GLN A 314 -21.68 -5.02 -27.42
CA GLN A 314 -22.77 -4.59 -28.30
C GLN A 314 -23.26 -5.79 -29.11
N PRO A 315 -24.58 -6.04 -29.18
CA PRO A 315 -25.10 -7.06 -30.09
C PRO A 315 -24.62 -6.74 -31.51
N ARG A 316 -24.05 -7.71 -32.19
CA ARG A 316 -23.82 -7.59 -33.63
C ARG A 316 -25.18 -7.65 -34.28
N SER A 317 -25.57 -6.56 -35.00
CA SER A 317 -26.72 -6.52 -35.85
C SER A 317 -26.62 -7.48 -37.01
#